data_531dbbb07e3b802d2ea99a75336d8537
#
_entry.id   531dbbb07e3b802d2ea99a75336d8537
#
_cell.length_a   1.000
_cell.length_b   1.000
_cell.length_c   1.000
_cell.angle_alpha   90.00
_cell.angle_beta   90.00
_cell.angle_gamma   90.00
#
_symmetry.space_group_name_H-M   'P 1'
#
loop_
_entity.id
_entity.type
_entity.pdbx_description
1 polymer ?
#
loop_
_entity_poly.entity_id
_entity_poly.type
_entity_poly.pdbx_seq_one_letter_code
_entity_poly.pdbx_strand_id
1 'polypeptide(L)'
;MNNLVVLETVDAPTLETYISVGKKSYREHYLHLWENEDPTPYISIGFTNTIVSAELMDPNVTNYLVKMGQDIVGIVKLVKNKGVDEFPDETSLKAEKIYLLKAFSGKGLGKKVLQLIEKEAIDLKKKVVWLDTMQKGKPLQFYLKNGFKIKRESELTIIGAKPSEKAMYILTKQL
;
A
#
# COMPACT_ATOMS: atom_id res chain seq x y z
N MET A 1 -24.56 -11.18 -7.01
CA MET A 1 -23.27 -11.57 -7.58
C MET A 1 -22.22 -11.55 -6.46
N ASN A 2 -21.45 -12.61 -6.36
CA ASN A 2 -20.48 -12.75 -5.27
C ASN A 2 -19.29 -11.80 -5.54
N ASN A 3 -19.27 -10.65 -4.89
CA ASN A 3 -18.18 -9.66 -4.99
C ASN A 3 -16.97 -10.14 -4.16
N LEU A 4 -16.50 -11.36 -4.46
CA LEU A 4 -15.30 -11.89 -3.83
C LEU A 4 -14.11 -10.99 -4.16
N VAL A 5 -13.43 -10.52 -3.14
CA VAL A 5 -12.18 -9.76 -3.26
C VAL A 5 -11.03 -10.71 -3.06
N VAL A 6 -10.06 -10.69 -3.96
CA VAL A 6 -8.85 -11.52 -3.88
C VAL A 6 -7.60 -10.70 -4.17
N LEU A 7 -6.48 -11.13 -3.61
CA LEU A 7 -5.14 -10.65 -3.96
C LEU A 7 -4.51 -11.65 -4.93
N GLU A 8 -4.31 -11.24 -6.17
CA GLU A 8 -3.67 -12.04 -7.21
C GLU A 8 -2.20 -11.61 -7.32
N THR A 9 -1.28 -12.54 -7.11
CA THR A 9 0.15 -12.25 -7.20
C THR A 9 0.52 -11.79 -8.60
N VAL A 10 1.28 -10.70 -8.67
CA VAL A 10 1.80 -10.16 -9.92
C VAL A 10 2.95 -11.03 -10.43
N ASP A 11 2.94 -11.29 -11.71
CA ASP A 11 3.97 -12.00 -12.46
C ASP A 11 4.39 -11.21 -13.71
N ALA A 12 5.27 -11.77 -14.54
CA ALA A 12 5.73 -11.09 -15.75
C ALA A 12 4.59 -10.68 -16.70
N PRO A 13 3.58 -11.54 -17.00
CA PRO A 13 2.42 -11.15 -17.81
C PRO A 13 1.57 -10.03 -17.23
N THR A 14 1.46 -9.91 -15.92
CA THR A 14 0.59 -8.92 -15.24
C THR A 14 1.32 -7.68 -14.74
N LEU A 15 2.64 -7.60 -14.93
CA LEU A 15 3.49 -6.51 -14.45
C LEU A 15 3.04 -5.13 -14.97
N GLU A 16 2.79 -5.00 -16.27
CA GLU A 16 2.36 -3.73 -16.85
C GLU A 16 0.97 -3.31 -16.35
N THR A 17 0.10 -4.26 -16.10
CA THR A 17 -1.21 -4.00 -15.49
C THR A 17 -1.05 -3.45 -14.08
N TYR A 18 -0.18 -4.05 -13.27
CA TYR A 18 0.12 -3.56 -11.92
C TYR A 18 0.65 -2.11 -11.94
N ILE A 19 1.60 -1.82 -12.82
CA ILE A 19 2.18 -0.48 -12.98
C ILE A 19 1.09 0.53 -13.38
N SER A 20 0.28 0.18 -14.38
CA SER A 20 -0.78 1.06 -14.90
C SER A 20 -1.84 1.36 -13.85
N VAL A 21 -2.34 0.33 -13.16
CA VAL A 21 -3.34 0.48 -12.08
C VAL A 21 -2.75 1.26 -10.89
N GLY A 22 -1.50 0.98 -10.53
CA GLY A 22 -0.80 1.69 -9.47
C GLY A 22 -0.65 3.18 -9.76
N LYS A 23 -0.20 3.54 -10.96
CA LYS A 23 -0.11 4.96 -11.41
C LYS A 23 -1.47 5.63 -11.42
N LYS A 24 -2.49 4.97 -11.93
CA LYS A 24 -3.85 5.51 -12.00
C LYS A 24 -4.41 5.76 -10.61
N SER A 25 -4.41 4.75 -9.74
CA SER A 25 -4.94 4.87 -8.39
C SER A 25 -4.18 5.92 -7.56
N TYR A 26 -2.86 6.01 -7.72
CA TYR A 26 -2.06 7.03 -7.05
C TYR A 26 -2.48 8.45 -7.48
N ARG A 27 -2.60 8.70 -8.78
CA ARG A 27 -3.05 10.00 -9.31
C ARG A 27 -4.45 10.38 -8.86
N GLU A 28 -5.34 9.43 -8.73
CA GLU A 28 -6.73 9.69 -8.29
C GLU A 28 -6.84 10.20 -6.84
N HIS A 29 -5.81 9.94 -6.00
CA HIS A 29 -5.87 10.24 -4.56
C HIS A 29 -4.81 11.19 -4.04
N TYR A 30 -3.64 11.34 -4.70
CA TYR A 30 -2.45 11.91 -4.09
C TYR A 30 -1.80 13.08 -4.84
N LEU A 31 -2.42 13.63 -5.89
CA LEU A 31 -1.86 14.78 -6.61
C LEU A 31 -1.65 16.01 -5.71
N HIS A 32 -2.54 16.20 -4.74
CA HIS A 32 -2.49 17.31 -3.79
C HIS A 32 -1.22 17.35 -2.93
N LEU A 33 -0.49 16.23 -2.81
CA LEU A 33 0.75 16.15 -2.06
C LEU A 33 1.93 16.84 -2.76
N TRP A 34 1.84 17.02 -4.08
CA TRP A 34 2.97 17.38 -4.93
C TRP A 34 2.90 18.82 -5.41
N GLU A 35 4.07 19.48 -5.52
CA GLU A 35 4.17 20.76 -6.19
C GLU A 35 3.67 20.62 -7.63
N ASN A 36 2.89 21.60 -8.08
CA ASN A 36 2.23 21.63 -9.39
C ASN A 36 1.36 20.38 -9.68
N GLU A 37 0.92 19.66 -8.64
CA GLU A 37 0.18 18.40 -8.78
C GLU A 37 0.93 17.35 -9.63
N ASP A 38 2.27 17.39 -9.63
CA ASP A 38 3.13 16.47 -10.39
C ASP A 38 3.67 15.35 -9.49
N PRO A 39 3.13 14.12 -9.56
CA PRO A 39 3.56 12.98 -8.78
C PRO A 39 4.77 12.24 -9.39
N THR A 40 5.37 12.77 -10.46
CA THR A 40 6.49 12.12 -11.17
C THR A 40 7.63 11.68 -10.24
N PRO A 41 8.04 12.48 -9.21
CA PRO A 41 9.10 12.03 -8.30
C PRO A 41 8.78 10.71 -7.60
N TYR A 42 7.54 10.52 -7.17
CA TYR A 42 7.11 9.26 -6.55
C TYR A 42 6.94 8.13 -7.57
N ILE A 43 6.28 8.42 -8.69
CA ILE A 43 6.00 7.42 -9.73
C ILE A 43 7.30 6.85 -10.30
N SER A 44 8.33 7.68 -10.50
CA SER A 44 9.61 7.26 -11.06
C SER A 44 10.40 6.29 -10.16
N ILE A 45 10.16 6.32 -8.85
CA ILE A 45 10.82 5.40 -7.90
C ILE A 45 9.93 4.23 -7.47
N GLY A 46 8.65 4.23 -7.81
CA GLY A 46 7.70 3.22 -7.35
C GLY A 46 6.98 2.43 -8.43
N PHE A 47 6.93 2.94 -9.66
CA PHE A 47 6.09 2.40 -10.73
C PHE A 47 6.75 2.42 -12.11
N THR A 48 8.01 2.01 -12.18
CA THR A 48 8.68 1.76 -13.46
C THR A 48 8.83 0.26 -13.69
N ASN A 49 8.95 -0.14 -14.95
CA ASN A 49 9.19 -1.54 -15.31
C ASN A 49 10.44 -2.08 -14.61
N THR A 50 11.55 -1.32 -14.61
CA THR A 50 12.81 -1.71 -13.96
C THR A 50 12.62 -1.98 -12.47
N ILE A 51 11.94 -1.09 -11.75
CA ILE A 51 11.71 -1.24 -10.30
C ILE A 51 10.82 -2.44 -10.02
N VAL A 52 9.67 -2.55 -10.69
CA VAL A 52 8.71 -3.62 -10.41
C VAL A 52 9.25 -4.99 -10.85
N SER A 53 10.01 -5.06 -11.96
CA SER A 53 10.70 -6.29 -12.36
C SER A 53 11.71 -6.75 -11.31
N ALA A 54 12.49 -5.83 -10.73
CA ALA A 54 13.41 -6.16 -9.64
C ALA A 54 12.66 -6.63 -8.39
N GLU A 55 11.52 -6.02 -8.07
CA GLU A 55 10.65 -6.44 -6.96
C GLU A 55 10.11 -7.86 -7.15
N LEU A 56 9.78 -8.27 -8.38
CA LEU A 56 9.33 -9.65 -8.66
C LEU A 56 10.43 -10.70 -8.39
N MET A 57 11.69 -10.30 -8.44
CA MET A 57 12.83 -11.18 -8.16
C MET A 57 13.23 -11.18 -6.68
N ASP A 58 12.69 -10.27 -5.88
CA ASP A 58 12.97 -10.18 -4.45
C ASP A 58 12.03 -11.09 -3.65
N PRO A 59 12.51 -12.17 -3.02
CA PRO A 59 11.67 -13.08 -2.24
C PRO A 59 11.00 -12.41 -1.03
N ASN A 60 11.49 -11.24 -0.61
CA ASN A 60 10.94 -10.46 0.49
C ASN A 60 9.78 -9.57 0.08
N VAL A 61 9.60 -9.32 -1.21
CA VAL A 61 8.54 -8.46 -1.75
C VAL A 61 7.46 -9.30 -2.42
N THR A 62 6.20 -8.92 -2.25
CA THR A 62 5.10 -9.46 -3.03
C THR A 62 4.20 -8.32 -3.50
N ASN A 63 4.02 -8.22 -4.79
CA ASN A 63 3.09 -7.30 -5.44
C ASN A 63 1.81 -8.06 -5.81
N TYR A 64 0.66 -7.43 -5.58
CA TYR A 64 -0.66 -8.00 -5.86
C TYR A 64 -1.51 -7.05 -6.70
N LEU A 65 -2.27 -7.62 -7.63
CA LEU A 65 -3.49 -7.00 -8.15
C LEU A 65 -4.63 -7.30 -7.18
N VAL A 66 -5.39 -6.28 -6.81
CA VAL A 66 -6.66 -6.45 -6.08
C VAL A 66 -7.76 -6.66 -7.10
N LYS A 67 -8.40 -7.83 -7.04
CA LYS A 67 -9.50 -8.18 -7.96
C LYS A 67 -10.82 -8.29 -7.21
N MET A 68 -11.89 -7.84 -7.85
CA MET A 68 -13.27 -8.01 -7.40
C MET A 68 -14.09 -8.58 -8.57
N GLY A 69 -14.32 -9.89 -8.54
CA GLY A 69 -14.84 -10.60 -9.71
C GLY A 69 -13.85 -10.56 -10.86
N GLN A 70 -14.28 -10.00 -12.00
CA GLN A 70 -13.40 -9.82 -13.18
C GLN A 70 -12.67 -8.47 -13.19
N ASP A 71 -13.03 -7.55 -12.31
CA ASP A 71 -12.47 -6.21 -12.28
C ASP A 71 -11.16 -6.15 -11.48
N ILE A 72 -10.17 -5.45 -12.00
CA ILE A 72 -8.98 -5.06 -11.24
C ILE A 72 -9.28 -3.71 -10.62
N VAL A 73 -9.32 -3.67 -9.28
CA VAL A 73 -9.80 -2.54 -8.50
C VAL A 73 -8.72 -1.82 -7.70
N GLY A 74 -7.49 -2.32 -7.77
CA GLY A 74 -6.36 -1.70 -7.05
C GLY A 74 -5.11 -2.56 -7.06
N ILE A 75 -4.15 -2.14 -6.26
CA ILE A 75 -2.88 -2.84 -6.05
C ILE A 75 -2.51 -2.89 -4.56
N VAL A 76 -1.72 -3.89 -4.20
CA VAL A 76 -1.06 -4.00 -2.89
C VAL A 76 0.40 -4.38 -3.09
N LYS A 77 1.30 -3.79 -2.29
CA LYS A 77 2.69 -4.24 -2.15
C LYS A 77 2.98 -4.54 -0.69
N LEU A 78 3.48 -5.73 -0.43
CA LEU A 78 3.90 -6.18 0.88
C LEU A 78 5.41 -6.42 0.91
N VAL A 79 6.07 -6.02 2.01
CA VAL A 79 7.45 -6.38 2.31
C VAL A 79 7.43 -7.29 3.54
N LYS A 80 7.76 -8.58 3.34
CA LYS A 80 7.46 -9.66 4.31
C LYS A 80 8.31 -9.61 5.57
N ASN A 81 9.57 -9.19 5.45
CA ASN A 81 10.49 -9.08 6.58
C ASN A 81 11.01 -7.64 6.62
N LYS A 82 10.22 -6.77 7.19
CA LYS A 82 10.54 -5.36 7.37
C LYS A 82 10.11 -4.91 8.75
N GLY A 83 11.07 -4.79 9.65
CA GLY A 83 10.85 -4.33 11.01
C GLY A 83 10.51 -2.85 11.11
N VAL A 84 10.05 -2.47 12.27
CA VAL A 84 9.80 -1.08 12.65
C VAL A 84 10.04 -0.91 14.15
N ASP A 85 10.94 -0.01 14.48
CA ASP A 85 11.32 0.28 15.88
C ASP A 85 11.70 -0.99 16.66
N GLU A 86 11.02 -1.35 17.75
CA GLU A 86 11.29 -2.56 18.54
C GLU A 86 10.78 -3.88 17.89
N PHE A 87 10.00 -3.80 16.81
CA PHE A 87 9.50 -4.99 16.13
C PHE A 87 10.50 -5.46 15.07
N PRO A 88 11.09 -6.66 15.21
CA PRO A 88 12.13 -7.14 14.31
C PRO A 88 11.58 -7.56 12.94
N ASP A 89 12.48 -7.64 11.96
CA ASP A 89 12.16 -7.97 10.57
C ASP A 89 11.38 -9.29 10.44
N GLU A 90 11.80 -10.33 11.13
CA GLU A 90 11.23 -11.67 11.01
C GLU A 90 9.77 -11.74 11.44
N THR A 91 9.37 -10.90 12.39
CA THR A 91 8.02 -10.89 12.94
C THR A 91 7.14 -9.76 12.41
N SER A 92 7.67 -8.93 11.52
CA SER A 92 6.99 -7.77 11.00
C SER A 92 6.74 -7.87 9.50
N LEU A 93 5.61 -7.31 9.07
CA LEU A 93 5.24 -7.16 7.66
C LEU A 93 4.90 -5.69 7.40
N LYS A 94 5.51 -5.10 6.39
CA LYS A 94 5.13 -3.77 5.92
C LYS A 94 4.10 -3.86 4.79
N ALA A 95 2.94 -3.25 4.97
CA ALA A 95 2.01 -2.96 3.87
C ALA A 95 2.45 -1.64 3.21
N GLU A 96 3.31 -1.72 2.20
CA GLU A 96 3.98 -0.55 1.64
C GLU A 96 3.10 0.23 0.67
N LYS A 97 2.24 -0.46 -0.09
CA LYS A 97 1.26 0.18 -0.97
C LYS A 97 -0.08 -0.52 -0.81
N ILE A 98 -1.12 0.27 -0.59
CA ILE A 98 -2.52 -0.15 -0.64
C ILE A 98 -3.25 0.94 -1.41
N TYR A 99 -3.36 0.79 -2.73
CA TYR A 99 -3.97 1.78 -3.60
C TYR A 99 -5.16 1.19 -4.33
N LEU A 100 -6.33 1.75 -4.07
CA LEU A 100 -7.59 1.32 -4.67
C LEU A 100 -8.12 2.38 -5.62
N LEU A 101 -8.65 1.97 -6.75
CA LEU A 101 -9.26 2.88 -7.72
C LEU A 101 -10.46 3.60 -7.10
N LYS A 102 -10.57 4.90 -7.34
CA LYS A 102 -11.58 5.77 -6.74
C LYS A 102 -13.02 5.30 -7.03
N ALA A 103 -13.26 4.75 -8.21
CA ALA A 103 -14.56 4.21 -8.61
C ALA A 103 -15.08 3.08 -7.71
N PHE A 104 -14.20 2.40 -6.97
CA PHE A 104 -14.53 1.30 -6.07
C PHE A 104 -14.46 1.70 -4.58
N SER A 105 -14.19 2.97 -4.28
CA SER A 105 -14.12 3.50 -2.91
C SER A 105 -15.49 3.48 -2.21
N GLY A 106 -15.48 3.45 -0.87
CA GLY A 106 -16.69 3.61 -0.05
C GLY A 106 -17.60 2.38 0.05
N LYS A 107 -17.25 1.26 -0.58
CA LYS A 107 -18.04 0.02 -0.60
C LYS A 107 -17.49 -1.09 0.32
N GLY A 108 -16.71 -0.71 1.32
CA GLY A 108 -16.08 -1.68 2.24
C GLY A 108 -14.89 -2.44 1.64
N LEU A 109 -14.48 -2.14 0.40
CA LEU A 109 -13.37 -2.80 -0.28
C LEU A 109 -12.06 -2.68 0.52
N GLY A 110 -11.72 -1.49 1.01
CA GLY A 110 -10.51 -1.28 1.80
C GLY A 110 -10.42 -2.18 3.03
N LYS A 111 -11.54 -2.36 3.75
CA LYS A 111 -11.60 -3.27 4.90
C LYS A 111 -11.35 -4.73 4.50
N LYS A 112 -11.92 -5.18 3.38
CA LYS A 112 -11.70 -6.54 2.85
C LYS A 112 -10.23 -6.73 2.47
N VAL A 113 -9.60 -5.74 1.84
CA VAL A 113 -8.17 -5.78 1.48
C VAL A 113 -7.30 -5.86 2.73
N LEU A 114 -7.57 -5.06 3.77
CA LEU A 114 -6.84 -5.16 5.05
C LEU A 114 -6.97 -6.55 5.69
N GLN A 115 -8.16 -7.14 5.68
CA GLN A 115 -8.37 -8.49 6.21
C GLN A 115 -7.56 -9.55 5.44
N LEU A 116 -7.42 -9.41 4.11
CA LEU A 116 -6.58 -10.29 3.31
C LEU A 116 -5.09 -10.12 3.63
N ILE A 117 -4.64 -8.88 3.82
CA ILE A 117 -3.25 -8.58 4.25
C ILE A 117 -2.98 -9.16 5.64
N GLU A 118 -3.89 -9.00 6.58
CA GLU A 118 -3.77 -9.56 7.93
C GLU A 118 -3.71 -11.09 7.89
N LYS A 119 -4.57 -11.72 7.07
CA LYS A 119 -4.53 -13.17 6.86
C LYS A 119 -3.19 -13.62 6.31
N GLU A 120 -2.67 -12.96 5.28
CA GLU A 120 -1.34 -13.22 4.71
C GLU A 120 -0.25 -13.11 5.78
N ALA A 121 -0.29 -12.07 6.61
CA ALA A 121 0.66 -11.86 7.69
C ALA A 121 0.60 -13.00 8.73
N ILE A 122 -0.59 -13.45 9.10
CA ILE A 122 -0.79 -14.58 10.03
C ILE A 122 -0.25 -15.87 9.41
N ASP A 123 -0.55 -16.15 8.14
CA ASP A 123 -0.07 -17.33 7.42
C ASP A 123 1.47 -17.35 7.37
N LEU A 124 2.10 -16.16 7.25
CA LEU A 124 3.55 -15.96 7.32
C LEU A 124 4.10 -15.90 8.76
N LYS A 125 3.29 -16.17 9.78
CA LYS A 125 3.65 -16.14 11.22
C LYS A 125 4.18 -14.77 11.69
N LYS A 126 3.71 -13.69 11.08
CA LYS A 126 4.01 -12.35 11.53
C LYS A 126 3.19 -12.00 12.77
N LYS A 127 3.74 -11.14 13.61
CA LYS A 127 3.11 -10.64 14.84
C LYS A 127 2.60 -9.21 14.69
N VAL A 128 3.14 -8.48 13.71
CA VAL A 128 2.82 -7.08 13.47
C VAL A 128 2.70 -6.80 11.98
N VAL A 129 1.67 -6.05 11.62
CA VAL A 129 1.57 -5.35 10.33
C VAL A 129 1.74 -3.86 10.58
N TRP A 130 2.53 -3.20 9.75
CA TRP A 130 2.72 -1.76 9.84
C TRP A 130 2.70 -1.07 8.48
N LEU A 131 2.45 0.23 8.49
CA LEU A 131 2.41 1.06 7.30
C LEU A 131 2.71 2.53 7.64
N ASP A 132 3.03 3.29 6.60
CA ASP A 132 3.09 4.76 6.66
C ASP A 132 1.79 5.34 6.11
N THR A 133 1.31 6.43 6.70
CA THR A 133 0.16 7.18 6.17
C THR A 133 0.31 8.67 6.44
N MET A 134 -0.31 9.47 5.56
CA MET A 134 -0.33 10.92 5.77
C MET A 134 -1.09 11.27 7.04
N GLN A 135 -0.65 12.30 7.78
CA GLN A 135 -1.37 12.79 8.96
C GLN A 135 -2.71 13.42 8.60
N LYS A 136 -2.79 14.01 7.42
CA LYS A 136 -4.02 14.63 6.90
C LYS A 136 -4.81 13.65 6.04
N GLY A 137 -6.12 13.83 6.02
CA GLY A 137 -7.02 13.15 5.11
C GLY A 137 -7.68 11.90 5.68
N LYS A 138 -8.47 11.25 4.83
CA LYS A 138 -9.32 10.11 5.19
C LYS A 138 -8.57 8.81 5.53
N PRO A 139 -7.41 8.50 4.92
CA PRO A 139 -6.74 7.22 5.16
C PRO A 139 -6.37 6.98 6.62
N LEU A 140 -5.88 8.00 7.33
CA LEU A 140 -5.55 7.85 8.76
C LEU A 140 -6.74 7.32 9.58
N GLN A 141 -7.91 7.97 9.45
CA GLN A 141 -9.10 7.57 10.18
C GLN A 141 -9.57 6.16 9.79
N PHE A 142 -9.42 5.80 8.53
CA PHE A 142 -9.72 4.46 8.05
C PHE A 142 -8.84 3.40 8.75
N TYR A 143 -7.54 3.60 8.82
CA TYR A 143 -6.65 2.65 9.49
C TYR A 143 -6.91 2.58 10.99
N LEU A 144 -7.10 3.71 11.67
CA LEU A 144 -7.43 3.73 13.09
C LEU A 144 -8.71 2.95 13.41
N LYS A 145 -9.78 3.12 12.60
CA LYS A 145 -11.03 2.35 12.72
C LYS A 145 -10.87 0.85 12.47
N ASN A 146 -9.82 0.45 11.76
CA ASN A 146 -9.50 -0.96 11.49
C ASN A 146 -8.44 -1.53 12.45
N GLY A 147 -8.21 -0.88 13.59
CA GLY A 147 -7.40 -1.41 14.68
C GLY A 147 -5.91 -1.09 14.64
N PHE A 148 -5.48 -0.28 13.68
CA PHE A 148 -4.13 0.28 13.69
C PHE A 148 -4.00 1.34 14.79
N LYS A 149 -2.79 1.48 15.32
CA LYS A 149 -2.44 2.50 16.32
C LYS A 149 -1.28 3.34 15.80
N ILE A 150 -1.28 4.62 16.13
CA ILE A 150 -0.15 5.51 15.86
C ILE A 150 1.04 5.04 16.68
N LYS A 151 2.13 4.70 16.01
CA LYS A 151 3.39 4.32 16.63
C LYS A 151 4.26 5.55 16.87
N ARG A 152 4.45 6.36 15.86
CA ARG A 152 5.20 7.62 15.90
C ARG A 152 4.97 8.49 14.67
N GLU A 153 5.46 9.69 14.73
CA GLU A 153 5.54 10.59 13.58
C GLU A 153 6.60 10.12 12.58
N SER A 154 6.40 10.50 11.33
CA SER A 154 7.28 10.24 10.21
C SER A 154 7.13 11.35 9.18
N GLU A 155 7.91 11.32 8.14
CA GLU A 155 7.91 12.37 7.11
C GLU A 155 8.08 11.78 5.72
N LEU A 156 7.35 12.35 4.75
CA LEU A 156 7.56 12.10 3.34
C LEU A 156 8.82 12.87 2.88
N THR A 157 9.89 12.13 2.58
CA THR A 157 11.20 12.70 2.26
C THR A 157 11.46 12.89 0.78
N ILE A 158 10.53 12.51 -0.10
CA ILE A 158 10.69 12.60 -1.55
C ILE A 158 10.67 14.07 -1.99
N ILE A 159 11.65 14.47 -2.79
CA ILE A 159 11.74 15.82 -3.35
C ILE A 159 10.52 16.09 -4.23
N GLY A 160 9.97 17.31 -4.14
CA GLY A 160 8.76 17.73 -4.87
C GLY A 160 7.48 17.55 -4.07
N ALA A 161 7.52 16.95 -2.90
CA ALA A 161 6.38 16.97 -1.98
C ALA A 161 6.24 18.36 -1.34
N LYS A 162 5.00 18.86 -1.26
CA LYS A 162 4.70 20.15 -0.62
C LYS A 162 5.08 20.11 0.86
N PRO A 163 5.81 21.12 1.40
CA PRO A 163 6.18 21.15 2.82
C PRO A 163 4.99 20.94 3.78
N SER A 164 3.83 21.50 3.45
CA SER A 164 2.60 21.38 4.23
C SER A 164 1.98 19.98 4.24
N GLU A 165 2.40 19.11 3.33
CA GLU A 165 1.86 17.76 3.11
C GLU A 165 2.84 16.63 3.48
N LYS A 166 4.00 16.96 4.02
CA LYS A 166 5.04 15.95 4.33
C LYS A 166 4.78 15.14 5.61
N ALA A 167 3.99 15.65 6.53
CA ALA A 167 3.78 15.01 7.83
C ALA A 167 3.05 13.66 7.66
N MET A 168 3.65 12.60 8.21
CA MET A 168 3.14 11.24 8.18
C MET A 168 3.12 10.63 9.59
N TYR A 169 2.40 9.54 9.72
CA TYR A 169 2.49 8.62 10.85
C TYR A 169 2.93 7.24 10.40
N ILE A 170 3.72 6.58 11.23
CA ILE A 170 3.85 5.13 11.20
C ILE A 170 2.75 4.55 12.05
N LEU A 171 1.98 3.63 11.48
CA LEU A 171 0.92 2.91 12.16
C LEU A 171 1.29 1.44 12.29
N THR A 172 0.95 0.83 13.43
CA THR A 172 1.16 -0.60 13.68
C THR A 172 -0.15 -1.26 14.11
N LYS A 173 -0.31 -2.52 13.74
CA LYS A 173 -1.36 -3.41 14.25
C LYS A 173 -0.73 -4.73 14.66
N GLN A 174 -0.85 -5.09 15.94
CA GLN A 174 -0.49 -6.42 16.43
C GLN A 174 -1.58 -7.41 16.05
N LEU A 175 -1.17 -8.61 15.63
CA LEU A 175 -2.05 -9.67 15.15
C LEU A 175 -2.34 -10.68 16.26
#